data_3e3a4d4b06e554a6434f805a84c0a481
#
_entry.id   3e3a4d4b06e554a6434f805a84c0a481
#
_cell.length_a   1.000
_cell.length_b   1.000
_cell.length_c   1.000
_cell.angle_alpha   90.00
_cell.angle_beta   90.00
_cell.angle_gamma   90.00
#
_symmetry.space_group_name_H-M   'P 1'
#
loop_
_entity.id
_entity.type
_entity.pdbx_description
1 polymer ?
#
loop_
_entity_poly.entity_id
_entity_poly.type
_entity_poly.pdbx_seq_one_letter_code
_entity_poly.pdbx_strand_id
1 'polypeptide(L)'
;MLYRLGIISDTHGLLRPQALAALRGCERILHAGDVGKPEVLHALNELASVTAVRGNNDNGVWADELPDCARVEAGQVGIYLLHDLAELDIDPARAGIRIVISGHSHKPSISERDGVLYLNPGSAGPRRFKLPVAVAELTIDAAAVQARIIPLPV
;
A
#
# COMPACT_ATOMS: atom_id res chain seq x y z
N MET A 1 9.50 -14.26 14.07
CA MET A 1 9.72 -12.79 14.02
C MET A 1 8.49 -12.11 13.49
N LEU A 2 8.08 -11.05 14.12
CA LEU A 2 6.88 -10.28 13.75
C LEU A 2 7.27 -9.10 12.89
N TYR A 3 6.64 -8.97 11.73
CA TYR A 3 6.78 -7.82 10.83
C TYR A 3 5.50 -7.01 10.85
N ARG A 4 5.62 -5.70 11.02
CA ARG A 4 4.51 -4.76 10.94
C ARG A 4 4.74 -3.84 9.75
N LEU A 5 3.88 -3.96 8.74
CA LEU A 5 4.00 -3.19 7.50
C LEU A 5 2.87 -2.17 7.43
N GLY A 6 3.21 -0.92 7.10
CA GLY A 6 2.23 0.11 6.85
C GLY A 6 1.88 0.15 5.36
N ILE A 7 0.60 0.25 5.05
CA ILE A 7 0.10 0.25 3.68
C ILE A 7 -0.65 1.56 3.44
N ILE A 8 -0.24 2.29 2.42
CA ILE A 8 -0.81 3.59 2.08
C ILE A 8 -0.97 3.71 0.58
N SER A 9 -1.94 4.49 0.11
CA SER A 9 -2.17 4.70 -1.31
C SER A 9 -2.88 6.01 -1.57
N ASP A 10 -2.77 6.49 -2.82
CA ASP A 10 -3.57 7.59 -3.36
C ASP A 10 -3.45 8.86 -2.52
N THR A 11 -2.24 9.21 -2.16
CA THR A 11 -1.95 10.43 -1.42
C THR A 11 -2.15 11.69 -2.28
N HIS A 12 -1.93 11.58 -3.59
CA HIS A 12 -2.09 12.71 -4.53
C HIS A 12 -1.40 13.99 -4.04
N GLY A 13 -0.20 13.84 -3.47
CA GLY A 13 0.58 14.97 -2.98
C GLY A 13 0.20 15.45 -1.58
N LEU A 14 -0.83 14.87 -0.96
CA LEU A 14 -1.30 15.23 0.38
C LEU A 14 -0.95 14.11 1.38
N LEU A 15 0.08 14.35 2.19
CA LEU A 15 0.43 13.41 3.27
C LEU A 15 -0.02 14.00 4.60
N ARG A 16 -1.12 13.48 5.11
CA ARG A 16 -1.73 14.01 6.34
C ARG A 16 -0.93 13.60 7.58
N PRO A 17 -0.85 14.49 8.60
CA PRO A 17 -0.22 14.12 9.88
C PRO A 17 -0.85 12.87 10.50
N GLN A 18 -2.15 12.67 10.34
CA GLN A 18 -2.85 11.49 10.85
C GLN A 18 -2.36 10.21 10.19
N ALA A 19 -2.01 10.26 8.89
CA ALA A 19 -1.44 9.11 8.21
C ALA A 19 -0.06 8.78 8.77
N LEU A 20 0.79 9.78 8.96
CA LEU A 20 2.12 9.59 9.55
C LEU A 20 2.02 9.00 10.96
N ALA A 21 1.07 9.49 11.76
CA ALA A 21 0.86 8.96 13.11
C ALA A 21 0.43 7.49 13.09
N ALA A 22 -0.45 7.13 12.17
CA ALA A 22 -0.94 5.75 12.05
C ALA A 22 0.15 4.78 11.60
N LEU A 23 1.12 5.26 10.80
CA LEU A 23 2.20 4.42 10.25
C LEU A 23 3.44 4.39 11.15
N ARG A 24 3.43 5.14 12.23
CA ARG A 24 4.59 5.18 13.13
C ARG A 24 4.83 3.82 13.77
N GLY A 25 6.10 3.38 13.77
CA GLY A 25 6.48 2.10 14.32
C GLY A 25 6.43 0.93 13.34
N CYS A 26 5.97 1.14 12.10
CA CYS A 26 6.06 0.14 11.05
C CYS A 26 7.52 -0.05 10.63
N GLU A 27 7.88 -1.27 10.29
CA GLU A 27 9.26 -1.58 9.84
C GLU A 27 9.45 -1.25 8.37
N ARG A 28 8.39 -1.32 7.58
CA ARG A 28 8.37 -0.99 6.16
C ARG A 28 7.04 -0.35 5.82
N ILE A 29 7.06 0.49 4.79
CA ILE A 29 5.85 1.12 4.26
C ILE A 29 5.75 0.78 2.77
N LEU A 30 4.56 0.34 2.36
CA LEU A 30 4.26 0.04 0.96
C LEU A 30 3.25 1.06 0.45
N HIS A 31 3.60 1.77 -0.63
CA HIS A 31 2.72 2.77 -1.24
C HIS A 31 2.22 2.24 -2.59
N ALA A 32 0.92 2.12 -2.73
CA ALA A 32 0.30 1.50 -3.90
C ALA A 32 0.02 2.46 -5.07
N GLY A 33 0.70 3.61 -5.11
CA GLY A 33 0.66 4.52 -6.26
C GLY A 33 -0.27 5.71 -6.11
N ASP A 34 -0.23 6.59 -7.11
CA ASP A 34 -0.82 7.93 -7.06
C ASP A 34 -0.26 8.70 -5.86
N VAL A 35 1.06 8.71 -5.82
CA VAL A 35 1.83 9.40 -4.79
C VAL A 35 1.64 10.91 -4.90
N GLY A 36 1.70 11.44 -6.12
CA GLY A 36 1.44 12.83 -6.45
C GLY A 36 2.69 13.69 -6.53
N LYS A 37 3.63 13.53 -5.61
CA LYS A 37 4.90 14.26 -5.62
C LYS A 37 5.95 13.54 -4.77
N PRO A 38 7.25 13.73 -5.06
CA PRO A 38 8.32 12.99 -4.38
C PRO A 38 8.43 13.29 -2.89
N GLU A 39 8.01 14.48 -2.43
CA GLU A 39 8.07 14.86 -1.03
C GLU A 39 7.28 13.90 -0.14
N VAL A 40 6.21 13.29 -0.66
CA VAL A 40 5.43 12.28 0.06
C VAL A 40 6.32 11.08 0.40
N LEU A 41 7.07 10.59 -0.58
CA LEU A 41 7.97 9.45 -0.37
C LEU A 41 9.11 9.80 0.59
N HIS A 42 9.65 11.02 0.48
CA HIS A 42 10.71 11.47 1.37
C HIS A 42 10.25 11.48 2.83
N ALA A 43 9.05 12.00 3.07
CA ALA A 43 8.50 12.06 4.43
C ALA A 43 8.20 10.65 4.98
N LEU A 44 7.68 9.75 4.16
CA LEU A 44 7.44 8.37 4.57
C LEU A 44 8.76 7.64 4.87
N ASN A 45 9.81 7.89 4.09
CA ASN A 45 11.13 7.29 4.31
C ASN A 45 11.76 7.70 5.63
N GLU A 46 11.35 8.81 6.22
CA GLU A 46 11.80 9.20 7.54
C GLU A 46 11.23 8.31 8.65
N LEU A 47 10.09 7.65 8.38
CA LEU A 47 9.49 6.71 9.34
C LEU A 47 10.04 5.31 9.18
N ALA A 48 10.15 4.83 7.95
CA ALA A 48 10.57 3.47 7.64
C ALA A 48 10.95 3.38 6.17
N SER A 49 11.60 2.28 5.78
CA SER A 49 11.92 2.00 4.39
C SER A 49 10.64 1.89 3.55
N VAL A 50 10.58 2.60 2.42
CA VAL A 50 9.41 2.66 1.55
C VAL A 50 9.65 1.89 0.26
N THR A 51 8.69 1.06 -0.12
CA THR A 51 8.59 0.51 -1.47
C THR A 51 7.32 1.10 -2.08
N ALA A 52 7.44 1.73 -3.25
CA ALA A 52 6.32 2.39 -3.91
C ALA A 52 6.22 1.95 -5.36
N VAL A 53 5.00 1.93 -5.89
CA VAL A 53 4.75 1.73 -7.32
C VAL A 53 4.15 2.99 -7.92
N ARG A 54 4.19 3.10 -9.26
CA ARG A 54 3.67 4.26 -9.96
C ARG A 54 2.16 4.09 -10.19
N GLY A 55 1.41 5.13 -9.86
CA GLY A 55 -0.01 5.20 -10.19
C GLY A 55 -0.23 5.92 -11.53
N ASN A 56 -1.47 5.90 -12.00
CA ASN A 56 -1.83 6.49 -13.30
C ASN A 56 -1.70 8.02 -13.32
N ASN A 57 -1.67 8.67 -12.17
CA ASN A 57 -1.50 10.12 -12.06
C ASN A 57 -0.07 10.55 -11.70
N ASP A 58 0.86 9.62 -11.58
CA ASP A 58 2.25 9.94 -11.25
C ASP A 58 3.03 10.24 -12.53
N ASN A 59 3.52 11.46 -12.64
CA ASN A 59 4.20 11.97 -13.82
C ASN A 59 5.47 12.71 -13.43
N GLY A 60 6.41 12.79 -14.39
CA GLY A 60 7.66 13.50 -14.20
C GLY A 60 8.83 12.55 -13.98
N VAL A 61 10.02 13.12 -13.94
CA VAL A 61 11.28 12.34 -13.84
C VAL A 61 11.29 11.48 -12.58
N TRP A 62 10.83 12.02 -11.46
CA TRP A 62 10.78 11.28 -10.19
C TRP A 62 9.87 10.04 -10.28
N ALA A 63 8.75 10.15 -11.03
CA ALA A 63 7.80 9.07 -11.19
C ALA A 63 8.33 7.97 -12.13
N ASP A 64 9.20 8.34 -13.06
CA ASP A 64 9.81 7.38 -13.98
C ASP A 64 10.70 6.37 -13.25
N GLU A 65 11.16 6.70 -12.06
CA GLU A 65 11.96 5.80 -11.23
C GLU A 65 11.10 4.78 -10.48
N LEU A 66 9.77 4.97 -10.43
CA LEU A 66 8.88 4.04 -9.76
C LEU A 66 8.47 2.92 -10.71
N PRO A 67 8.57 1.65 -10.28
CA PRO A 67 8.07 0.53 -11.09
C PRO A 67 6.55 0.53 -11.12
N ASP A 68 5.98 -0.11 -12.13
CA ASP A 68 4.53 -0.29 -12.23
C ASP A 68 4.02 -1.33 -11.23
N CYS A 69 4.87 -2.27 -10.85
CA CYS A 69 4.56 -3.27 -9.85
C CYS A 69 5.83 -3.66 -9.10
N ALA A 70 5.67 -4.22 -7.92
CA ALA A 70 6.80 -4.65 -7.10
C ALA A 70 6.46 -5.90 -6.30
N ARG A 71 7.46 -6.75 -6.08
CA ARG A 71 7.33 -7.91 -5.22
C ARG A 71 8.13 -7.67 -3.95
N VAL A 72 7.52 -7.94 -2.81
CA VAL A 72 8.12 -7.76 -1.49
C VAL A 72 7.98 -9.06 -0.72
N GLU A 73 9.03 -9.46 -0.01
CA GLU A 73 8.99 -10.61 0.87
C GLU A 73 9.04 -10.14 2.32
N ALA A 74 8.16 -10.69 3.15
CA ALA A 74 8.18 -10.44 4.59
C ALA A 74 7.91 -11.76 5.31
N GLY A 75 8.85 -12.21 6.14
CA GLY A 75 8.78 -13.55 6.72
C GLY A 75 8.73 -14.60 5.61
N GLN A 76 7.72 -15.46 5.66
CA GLN A 76 7.49 -16.48 4.65
C GLN A 76 6.40 -16.08 3.64
N VAL A 77 6.09 -14.78 3.55
CA VAL A 77 4.95 -14.27 2.79
C VAL A 77 5.42 -13.44 1.61
N GLY A 78 4.99 -13.82 0.40
CA GLY A 78 5.20 -13.02 -0.81
C GLY A 78 4.07 -12.03 -0.99
N ILE A 79 4.42 -10.77 -1.24
CA ILE A 79 3.49 -9.66 -1.41
C ILE A 79 3.69 -9.07 -2.80
N TYR A 80 2.60 -8.84 -3.53
CA TYR A 80 2.63 -8.20 -4.82
C TYR A 80 1.92 -6.85 -4.73
N LEU A 81 2.58 -5.79 -5.19
CA LEU A 81 2.11 -4.42 -5.08
C LEU A 81 1.93 -3.85 -6.47
N LEU A 82 0.75 -3.30 -6.77
CA LEU A 82 0.46 -2.60 -8.02
C LEU A 82 -0.60 -1.53 -7.73
N HIS A 83 -0.75 -0.57 -8.64
CA HIS A 83 -1.71 0.51 -8.40
C HIS A 83 -3.15 0.10 -8.73
N ASP A 84 -3.38 -0.46 -9.90
CA ASP A 84 -4.73 -0.81 -10.39
C ASP A 84 -4.86 -2.32 -10.51
N LEU A 85 -5.75 -2.89 -9.70
CA LEU A 85 -5.97 -4.34 -9.65
C LEU A 85 -6.44 -4.91 -11.01
N ALA A 86 -7.12 -4.09 -11.83
CA ALA A 86 -7.56 -4.51 -13.16
C ALA A 86 -6.38 -4.83 -14.10
N GLU A 87 -5.18 -4.32 -13.78
CA GLU A 87 -3.96 -4.57 -14.56
C GLU A 87 -3.15 -5.76 -14.06
N LEU A 88 -3.66 -6.49 -13.08
CA LEU A 88 -2.98 -7.69 -12.57
C LEU A 88 -2.91 -8.74 -13.68
N ASP A 89 -1.69 -9.07 -14.10
CA ASP A 89 -1.43 -9.98 -15.22
C ASP A 89 -0.71 -11.27 -14.82
N ILE A 90 -0.63 -11.55 -13.54
CA ILE A 90 -0.05 -12.78 -13.00
C ILE A 90 -1.11 -13.59 -12.27
N ASP A 91 -0.86 -14.88 -12.11
CA ASP A 91 -1.64 -15.73 -11.21
C ASP A 91 -0.91 -15.71 -9.85
N PRO A 92 -1.44 -14.94 -8.86
CA PRO A 92 -0.71 -14.76 -7.60
C PRO A 92 -0.41 -16.07 -6.87
N ALA A 93 -1.37 -16.97 -6.81
CA ALA A 93 -1.18 -18.24 -6.11
C ALA A 93 -0.04 -19.06 -6.73
N ARG A 94 0.00 -19.13 -8.06
CA ARG A 94 1.07 -19.84 -8.76
C ARG A 94 2.43 -19.17 -8.62
N ALA A 95 2.43 -17.82 -8.49
CA ALA A 95 3.65 -17.05 -8.34
C ALA A 95 4.19 -17.07 -6.89
N GLY A 96 3.50 -17.74 -5.97
CA GLY A 96 3.90 -17.78 -4.56
C GLY A 96 3.52 -16.50 -3.80
N ILE A 97 2.55 -15.75 -4.32
CA ILE A 97 2.07 -14.53 -3.69
C ILE A 97 0.89 -14.85 -2.77
N ARG A 98 0.98 -14.40 -1.53
CA ARG A 98 -0.07 -14.55 -0.53
C ARG A 98 -0.93 -13.31 -0.38
N ILE A 99 -0.39 -12.14 -0.72
CA ILE A 99 -1.06 -10.85 -0.54
C ILE A 99 -0.88 -10.03 -1.80
N VAL A 100 -1.98 -9.51 -2.36
CA VAL A 100 -1.95 -8.52 -3.44
C VAL A 100 -2.47 -7.20 -2.87
N ILE A 101 -1.67 -6.15 -3.01
CA ILE A 101 -2.01 -4.81 -2.53
C ILE A 101 -2.22 -3.90 -3.72
N SER A 102 -3.32 -3.16 -3.73
CA SER A 102 -3.65 -2.19 -4.78
C SER A 102 -4.32 -0.96 -4.18
N GLY A 103 -4.44 0.09 -4.99
CA GLY A 103 -5.14 1.32 -4.66
C GLY A 103 -6.16 1.66 -5.72
N HIS A 104 -6.04 2.86 -6.30
CA HIS A 104 -6.81 3.37 -7.44
C HIS A 104 -8.29 3.65 -7.16
N SER A 105 -9.04 2.72 -6.58
CA SER A 105 -10.47 2.89 -6.33
C SER A 105 -10.78 3.86 -5.17
N HIS A 106 -9.82 4.12 -4.31
CA HIS A 106 -9.96 4.88 -3.05
C HIS A 106 -10.87 4.19 -2.03
N LYS A 107 -11.29 2.95 -2.30
CA LYS A 107 -12.20 2.22 -1.43
C LYS A 107 -11.46 1.18 -0.61
N PRO A 108 -11.41 1.33 0.73
CA PRO A 108 -10.77 0.32 1.57
C PRO A 108 -11.46 -1.03 1.42
N SER A 109 -10.69 -2.08 1.28
CA SER A 109 -11.24 -3.44 1.20
C SER A 109 -10.21 -4.49 1.59
N ILE A 110 -10.70 -5.56 2.18
CA ILE A 110 -9.94 -6.77 2.48
C ILE A 110 -10.80 -7.94 2.03
N SER A 111 -10.28 -8.77 1.11
CA SER A 111 -10.98 -9.95 0.65
C SER A 111 -9.99 -11.08 0.40
N GLU A 112 -10.48 -12.30 0.33
CA GLU A 112 -9.63 -13.47 0.09
C GLU A 112 -10.24 -14.28 -1.04
N ARG A 113 -9.40 -14.70 -2.00
CA ARG A 113 -9.77 -15.58 -3.09
C ARG A 113 -8.63 -16.54 -3.38
N ASP A 114 -8.94 -17.84 -3.44
CA ASP A 114 -7.97 -18.89 -3.77
C ASP A 114 -6.71 -18.85 -2.89
N GLY A 115 -6.90 -18.54 -1.61
CA GLY A 115 -5.81 -18.47 -0.65
C GLY A 115 -4.97 -17.20 -0.72
N VAL A 116 -5.36 -16.22 -1.55
CA VAL A 116 -4.68 -14.94 -1.71
C VAL A 116 -5.51 -13.82 -1.08
N LEU A 117 -4.89 -13.05 -0.21
CA LEU A 117 -5.50 -11.87 0.40
C LEU A 117 -5.35 -10.67 -0.52
N TYR A 118 -6.47 -9.99 -0.82
CA TYR A 118 -6.49 -8.77 -1.62
C TYR A 118 -6.78 -7.59 -0.71
N LEU A 119 -5.85 -6.66 -0.61
CA LEU A 119 -5.92 -5.52 0.31
C LEU A 119 -5.84 -4.22 -0.47
N ASN A 120 -6.82 -3.35 -0.25
CA ASN A 120 -6.78 -1.95 -0.69
C ASN A 120 -6.89 -1.10 0.58
N PRO A 121 -5.89 -0.25 0.88
CA PRO A 121 -5.93 0.57 2.10
C PRO A 121 -6.91 1.74 2.01
N GLY A 122 -7.47 1.99 0.83
CA GLY A 122 -8.22 3.21 0.56
C GLY A 122 -7.30 4.36 0.22
N SER A 123 -7.84 5.58 0.20
CA SER A 123 -7.05 6.78 -0.06
C SER A 123 -6.65 7.44 1.26
N ALA A 124 -5.36 7.78 1.39
CA ALA A 124 -4.86 8.53 2.53
C ALA A 124 -4.78 10.04 2.24
N GLY A 125 -5.02 10.44 0.99
CA GLY A 125 -4.97 11.83 0.55
C GLY A 125 -6.34 12.49 0.52
N PRO A 126 -6.69 13.16 -0.60
CA PRO A 126 -7.98 13.84 -0.70
C PRO A 126 -9.15 12.87 -0.53
N ARG A 127 -10.17 13.33 0.21
CA ARG A 127 -11.38 12.54 0.38
C ARG A 127 -12.19 12.56 -0.93
N ARG A 128 -12.64 11.36 -1.34
CA ARG A 128 -13.50 11.21 -2.51
C ARG A 128 -14.89 10.81 -2.07
N PHE A 129 -15.89 11.68 -2.33
CA PHE A 129 -17.28 11.44 -1.93
C PHE A 129 -17.41 11.13 -0.44
N LYS A 130 -18.04 10.01 -0.08
CA LYS A 130 -18.22 9.55 1.30
C LYS A 130 -17.23 8.48 1.71
N LEU A 131 -16.24 8.17 0.87
CA LEU A 131 -15.25 7.16 1.21
C LEU A 131 -14.39 7.62 2.38
N PRO A 132 -14.05 6.74 3.31
CA PRO A 132 -13.18 7.11 4.42
C PRO A 132 -11.77 7.39 3.94
N VAL A 133 -11.08 8.31 4.62
CA VAL A 133 -9.64 8.48 4.47
C VAL A 133 -8.98 7.46 5.38
N ALA A 134 -8.08 6.65 4.84
CA ALA A 134 -7.57 5.51 5.58
C ALA A 134 -6.17 5.10 5.13
N VAL A 135 -5.50 4.36 5.99
CA VAL A 135 -4.33 3.53 5.68
C VAL A 135 -4.63 2.11 6.13
N ALA A 136 -3.70 1.19 5.94
CA ALA A 136 -3.86 -0.18 6.42
C ALA A 136 -2.58 -0.65 7.09
N GLU A 137 -2.71 -1.74 7.83
CA GLU A 137 -1.59 -2.39 8.50
C GLU A 137 -1.63 -3.88 8.22
N LEU A 138 -0.47 -4.43 7.87
CA LEU A 138 -0.24 -5.87 7.80
C LEU A 138 0.65 -6.28 8.94
N THR A 139 0.28 -7.35 9.62
CA THR A 139 1.12 -8.00 10.61
C THR A 139 1.43 -9.41 10.13
N ILE A 140 2.71 -9.74 10.02
CA ILE A 140 3.16 -11.03 9.49
C ILE A 140 4.09 -11.67 10.50
N ASP A 141 3.75 -12.91 10.91
CA ASP A 141 4.57 -13.73 11.78
C ASP A 141 4.75 -15.08 11.12
N ALA A 142 5.95 -15.35 10.59
CA ALA A 142 6.26 -16.50 9.74
C ALA A 142 5.30 -16.52 8.53
N ALA A 143 4.32 -17.43 8.50
CA ALA A 143 3.31 -17.51 7.45
C ALA A 143 1.95 -16.97 7.88
N ALA A 144 1.80 -16.54 9.12
CA ALA A 144 0.54 -16.00 9.63
C ALA A 144 0.39 -14.53 9.24
N VAL A 145 -0.76 -14.17 8.68
CA VAL A 145 -1.04 -12.82 8.17
C VAL A 145 -2.30 -12.28 8.82
N GLN A 146 -2.21 -11.04 9.31
CA GLN A 146 -3.37 -10.27 9.74
C GLN A 146 -3.34 -8.92 9.03
N ALA A 147 -4.51 -8.48 8.55
CA ALA A 147 -4.66 -7.21 7.88
C ALA A 147 -5.80 -6.42 8.51
N ARG A 148 -5.62 -5.11 8.63
CA ARG A 148 -6.70 -4.24 9.10
C ARG A 148 -6.65 -2.89 8.43
N ILE A 149 -7.82 -2.31 8.20
CA ILE A 149 -7.98 -0.95 7.71
C ILE A 149 -7.97 -0.02 8.92
N ILE A 150 -7.25 1.09 8.81
CA ILE A 150 -7.18 2.11 9.85
C ILE A 150 -7.78 3.40 9.31
N PRO A 151 -9.07 3.68 9.59
CA PRO A 151 -9.65 4.98 9.22
C PRO A 151 -8.93 6.10 9.95
N LEU A 152 -8.65 7.20 9.24
CA LEU A 152 -7.97 8.34 9.82
C LEU A 152 -8.97 9.33 10.40
N PRO A 153 -8.66 9.96 11.55
CA PRO A 153 -9.56 10.93 12.18
C PRO A 153 -9.44 12.31 11.50
N VAL A 154 -10.00 12.40 10.30
CA VAL A 154 -9.95 13.63 9.50
C VAL A 154 -11.33 14.13 9.13
#